data_ad85c077951d3db5094fd76000e76356
#
_entry.id   ad85c077951d3db5094fd76000e76356
#
_cell.length_a   1.000
_cell.length_b   1.000
_cell.length_c   1.000
_cell.angle_alpha   90.00
_cell.angle_beta   90.00
_cell.angle_gamma   90.00
#
_symmetry.space_group_name_H-M   'P 1'
#
loop_
_entity.id
_entity.type
_entity.pdbx_description
1 polymer ?
#
loop_
_entity_poly.entity_id
_entity_poly.type
_entity_poly.pdbx_seq_one_letter_code
_entity_poly.pdbx_strand_id
1 'polypeptide(L)'
;MISFITPMRRFDPTNLQRIRTMLPPGCEFIAVSVPGGAAHARNVGAAAASGAVFVFVDDDVQLKSDWDWENWLRRDWQFAIAALYWPGPTANTFMMRTECTMLNVLTSVFRYKLSMSGFAAIRREAFEAVHGYNEFVVYEEHAITLDFYRHHFKGARLPIHVQMLRRWHSWSPHNDVTSRGKEHPPPQPGEVLVQRT
;
A
#
# COMPACT_ATOMS: atom_id res chain seq x y z
N MET A 1 5.31 6.19 -16.90
CA MET A 1 4.28 5.18 -16.54
C MET A 1 4.30 4.97 -15.02
N ILE A 2 3.15 4.69 -14.43
CA ILE A 2 2.96 4.38 -13.00
C ILE A 2 2.63 2.90 -12.89
N SER A 3 3.22 2.20 -11.91
CA SER A 3 2.88 0.82 -11.58
C SER A 3 2.15 0.80 -10.22
N PHE A 4 0.90 0.35 -10.23
CA PHE A 4 0.13 0.08 -9.02
C PHE A 4 0.41 -1.35 -8.56
N ILE A 5 0.83 -1.50 -7.31
CA ILE A 5 1.27 -2.77 -6.73
C ILE A 5 0.38 -3.07 -5.53
N THR A 6 -0.32 -4.19 -5.59
CA THR A 6 -1.23 -4.61 -4.53
C THR A 6 -0.79 -5.95 -3.96
N PRO A 7 -0.27 -6.00 -2.73
CA PRO A 7 -0.04 -7.25 -2.03
C PRO A 7 -1.39 -7.87 -1.64
N MET A 8 -1.56 -9.17 -1.88
CA MET A 8 -2.79 -9.91 -1.59
C MET A 8 -2.45 -11.24 -0.93
N ARG A 9 -3.26 -11.67 0.04
CA ARG A 9 -3.11 -13.04 0.59
C ARG A 9 -3.45 -14.11 -0.44
N ARG A 10 -4.47 -13.84 -1.25
CA ARG A 10 -4.91 -14.68 -2.37
C ARG A 10 -5.62 -13.80 -3.40
N PHE A 11 -5.61 -14.21 -4.64
CA PHE A 11 -6.35 -13.52 -5.67
C PHE A 11 -7.86 -13.75 -5.46
N ASP A 12 -8.58 -12.61 -5.38
CA ASP A 12 -10.03 -12.56 -5.34
C ASP A 12 -10.48 -11.73 -6.56
N PRO A 13 -11.19 -12.33 -7.51
CA PRO A 13 -11.62 -11.64 -8.73
C PRO A 13 -12.43 -10.37 -8.46
N THR A 14 -13.27 -10.39 -7.43
CA THR A 14 -14.09 -9.23 -7.04
C THR A 14 -13.21 -8.09 -6.55
N ASN A 15 -12.22 -8.41 -5.72
CA ASN A 15 -11.28 -7.45 -5.19
C ASN A 15 -10.36 -6.88 -6.29
N LEU A 16 -9.87 -7.73 -7.18
CA LEU A 16 -9.08 -7.31 -8.34
C LEU A 16 -9.88 -6.35 -9.24
N GLN A 17 -11.13 -6.68 -9.54
CA GLN A 17 -11.98 -5.81 -10.34
C GLN A 17 -12.25 -4.47 -9.64
N ARG A 18 -12.54 -4.47 -8.32
CA ARG A 18 -12.71 -3.24 -7.54
C ARG A 18 -11.47 -2.35 -7.59
N ILE A 19 -10.28 -2.93 -7.41
CA ILE A 19 -9.03 -2.15 -7.45
C ILE A 19 -8.84 -1.55 -8.85
N ARG A 20 -9.03 -2.33 -9.90
CA ARG A 20 -8.90 -1.85 -11.28
C ARG A 20 -9.78 -0.63 -11.58
N THR A 21 -11.02 -0.62 -11.10
CA THR A 21 -11.92 0.52 -11.32
C THR A 21 -11.47 1.81 -10.66
N MET A 22 -10.50 1.74 -9.74
CA MET A 22 -9.93 2.91 -9.07
C MET A 22 -8.69 3.45 -9.78
N LEU A 23 -8.14 2.72 -10.74
CA LEU A 23 -6.85 3.08 -11.35
C LEU A 23 -7.03 4.04 -12.52
N PRO A 24 -6.10 4.97 -12.71
CA PRO A 24 -6.10 5.85 -13.87
C PRO A 24 -5.77 5.06 -15.15
N PRO A 25 -6.23 5.52 -16.32
CA PRO A 25 -5.85 4.91 -17.60
C PRO A 25 -4.33 5.03 -17.85
N GLY A 26 -3.78 4.10 -18.61
CA GLY A 26 -2.37 4.09 -19.00
C GLY A 26 -1.40 3.73 -17.88
N CYS A 27 -1.88 3.12 -16.79
CA CYS A 27 -1.04 2.57 -15.73
C CYS A 27 -0.82 1.06 -15.88
N GLU A 28 0.18 0.55 -15.18
CA GLU A 28 0.42 -0.87 -14.99
C GLU A 28 -0.18 -1.29 -13.64
N PHE A 29 -0.87 -2.42 -13.59
CA PHE A 29 -1.41 -3.00 -12.37
C PHE A 29 -0.75 -4.35 -12.09
N ILE A 30 -0.23 -4.51 -10.88
CA ILE A 30 0.48 -5.70 -10.43
C ILE A 30 -0.14 -6.17 -9.12
N ALA A 31 -0.83 -7.31 -9.16
CA ALA A 31 -1.31 -7.98 -7.97
C ALA A 31 -0.35 -9.13 -7.62
N VAL A 32 0.03 -9.23 -6.35
CA VAL A 32 1.03 -10.18 -5.87
C VAL A 32 0.46 -11.00 -4.72
N SER A 33 0.45 -12.32 -4.90
CA SER A 33 0.08 -13.29 -3.87
C SER A 33 1.21 -14.28 -3.69
N VAL A 34 2.12 -14.01 -2.76
CA VAL A 34 3.31 -14.83 -2.47
C VAL A 34 3.42 -15.09 -0.97
N PRO A 35 4.00 -16.23 -0.54
CA PRO A 35 4.39 -16.43 0.85
C PRO A 35 5.44 -15.39 1.28
N GLY A 36 5.55 -15.08 2.58
CA GLY A 36 6.61 -14.19 3.08
C GLY A 36 6.14 -12.83 3.61
N GLY A 37 4.84 -12.55 3.55
CA GLY A 37 4.29 -11.32 4.12
C GLY A 37 4.17 -10.14 3.15
N ALA A 38 3.64 -9.02 3.64
CA ALA A 38 3.31 -7.85 2.81
C ALA A 38 4.58 -7.17 2.25
N ALA A 39 5.64 -7.06 3.04
CA ALA A 39 6.91 -6.49 2.60
C ALA A 39 7.50 -7.27 1.42
N HIS A 40 7.56 -8.60 1.54
CA HIS A 40 8.04 -9.47 0.46
C HIS A 40 7.17 -9.34 -0.79
N ALA A 41 5.85 -9.39 -0.65
CA ALA A 41 4.93 -9.23 -1.79
C ALA A 41 5.10 -7.87 -2.49
N ARG A 42 5.31 -6.77 -1.72
CA ARG A 42 5.58 -5.46 -2.30
C ARG A 42 6.91 -5.42 -3.05
N ASN A 43 7.97 -6.04 -2.51
CA ASN A 43 9.28 -6.14 -3.18
C ASN A 43 9.18 -6.96 -4.47
N VAL A 44 8.50 -8.11 -4.46
CA VAL A 44 8.25 -8.93 -5.65
C VAL A 44 7.48 -8.14 -6.70
N GLY A 45 6.43 -7.41 -6.29
CA GLY A 45 5.68 -6.53 -7.19
C GLY A 45 6.52 -5.42 -7.79
N ALA A 46 7.37 -4.78 -6.99
CA ALA A 46 8.29 -3.75 -7.46
C ALA A 46 9.32 -4.29 -8.47
N ALA A 47 9.82 -5.51 -8.25
CA ALA A 47 10.72 -6.18 -9.20
C ALA A 47 10.05 -6.49 -10.54
N ALA A 48 8.76 -6.81 -10.55
CA ALA A 48 7.98 -7.05 -11.77
C ALA A 48 7.49 -5.77 -12.46
N ALA A 49 7.55 -4.63 -11.77
CA ALA A 49 7.05 -3.35 -12.26
C ALA A 49 7.96 -2.72 -13.32
N SER A 50 7.37 -2.00 -14.27
CA SER A 50 8.11 -1.26 -15.30
C SER A 50 7.99 0.28 -15.18
N GLY A 51 7.07 0.77 -14.31
CA GLY A 51 6.85 2.21 -14.10
C GLY A 51 8.00 2.92 -13.37
N ALA A 52 8.11 4.23 -13.59
CA ALA A 52 9.04 5.09 -12.88
C ALA A 52 8.54 5.49 -11.47
N VAL A 53 7.28 5.24 -11.20
CA VAL A 53 6.65 5.45 -9.88
C VAL A 53 5.90 4.18 -9.49
N PHE A 54 6.15 3.70 -8.30
CA PHE A 54 5.42 2.62 -7.65
C PHE A 54 4.34 3.22 -6.77
N VAL A 55 3.12 2.70 -6.88
CA VAL A 55 2.01 3.05 -6.00
C VAL A 55 1.55 1.77 -5.32
N PHE A 56 1.93 1.62 -4.06
CA PHE A 56 1.50 0.49 -3.23
C PHE A 56 0.12 0.80 -2.66
N VAL A 57 -0.81 -0.12 -2.90
CA VAL A 57 -2.19 -0.03 -2.42
C VAL A 57 -2.59 -1.36 -1.82
N ASP A 58 -2.97 -1.38 -0.56
CA ASP A 58 -3.41 -2.61 0.10
C ASP A 58 -4.76 -3.09 -0.46
N ASP A 59 -4.98 -4.39 -0.44
CA ASP A 59 -6.16 -5.03 -1.03
C ASP A 59 -7.47 -4.74 -0.29
N ASP A 60 -7.39 -4.18 0.91
CA ASP A 60 -8.53 -3.75 1.73
C ASP A 60 -8.73 -2.23 1.76
N VAL A 61 -8.16 -1.53 0.81
CA VAL A 61 -8.25 -0.08 0.69
C VAL A 61 -9.05 0.31 -0.55
N GLN A 62 -9.84 1.37 -0.43
CA GLN A 62 -10.46 2.07 -1.55
C GLN A 62 -9.93 3.50 -1.63
N LEU A 63 -9.46 3.87 -2.79
CA LEU A 63 -9.02 5.24 -3.06
C LEU A 63 -10.20 6.08 -3.55
N LYS A 64 -10.33 7.27 -2.99
CA LYS A 64 -11.35 8.26 -3.37
C LYS A 64 -10.63 9.56 -3.66
N SER A 65 -10.41 9.86 -4.92
CA SER A 65 -9.84 11.15 -5.34
C SER A 65 -9.86 11.29 -6.85
N ASP A 66 -9.72 12.51 -7.28
CA ASP A 66 -9.46 12.82 -8.67
C ASP A 66 -7.99 12.54 -8.98
N TRP A 67 -7.76 11.69 -9.95
CA TRP A 67 -6.43 11.25 -10.34
C TRP A 67 -5.72 12.28 -11.23
N ASP A 68 -5.26 13.37 -10.66
CA ASP A 68 -4.39 14.33 -11.36
C ASP A 68 -2.92 13.90 -11.27
N TRP A 69 -2.65 12.69 -11.75
CA TRP A 69 -1.33 12.07 -11.69
C TRP A 69 -0.26 12.88 -12.43
N GLU A 70 -0.60 13.52 -13.55
CA GLU A 70 0.35 14.32 -14.30
C GLU A 70 0.88 15.50 -13.47
N ASN A 71 0.01 16.21 -12.78
CA ASN A 71 0.39 17.29 -11.89
C ASN A 71 1.19 16.77 -10.69
N TRP A 72 0.81 15.64 -10.12
CA TRP A 72 1.54 15.06 -8.99
C TRP A 72 2.94 14.62 -9.38
N LEU A 73 3.12 13.98 -10.53
CA LEU A 73 4.41 13.54 -11.03
C LEU A 73 5.37 14.70 -11.34
N ARG A 74 4.85 15.88 -11.65
CA ARG A 74 5.65 17.11 -11.89
C ARG A 74 6.19 17.72 -10.59
N ARG A 75 5.58 17.38 -9.44
CA ARG A 75 6.04 17.91 -8.15
C ARG A 75 7.33 17.24 -7.71
N ASP A 76 8.13 18.00 -6.99
CA ASP A 76 9.40 17.53 -6.44
C ASP A 76 9.15 16.75 -5.14
N TRP A 77 9.05 15.43 -5.25
CA TRP A 77 8.97 14.47 -4.14
C TRP A 77 9.56 13.12 -4.56
N GLN A 78 10.11 12.35 -3.61
CA GLN A 78 10.61 11.00 -3.82
C GLN A 78 9.67 9.94 -3.25
N PHE A 79 8.94 10.26 -2.20
CA PHE A 79 7.87 9.40 -1.66
C PHE A 79 6.67 10.25 -1.24
N ALA A 80 5.49 9.65 -1.21
CA ALA A 80 4.28 10.36 -0.86
C ALA A 80 3.25 9.45 -0.19
N ILE A 81 2.42 10.06 0.66
CA ILE A 81 1.33 9.41 1.38
C ILE A 81 -0.02 10.04 1.03
N ALA A 82 -1.10 9.38 1.39
CA ALA A 82 -2.45 9.93 1.25
C ALA A 82 -2.68 11.13 2.18
N ALA A 83 -3.56 12.04 1.76
CA ALA A 83 -3.91 13.20 2.57
C ALA A 83 -4.86 12.87 3.72
N LEU A 84 -5.71 11.87 3.57
CA LEU A 84 -6.77 11.59 4.52
C LEU A 84 -7.17 10.11 4.54
N TYR A 85 -7.40 9.58 5.75
CA TYR A 85 -7.82 8.21 6.00
C TYR A 85 -9.22 8.18 6.63
N TRP A 86 -10.11 7.31 6.14
CA TRP A 86 -11.47 7.15 6.61
C TRP A 86 -11.82 5.69 6.85
N PRO A 87 -12.61 5.37 7.89
CA PRO A 87 -13.16 4.04 8.03
C PRO A 87 -14.24 3.81 6.97
N GLY A 88 -14.18 2.66 6.30
CA GLY A 88 -15.23 2.22 5.37
C GLY A 88 -16.50 1.76 6.10
N PRO A 89 -17.61 1.56 5.39
CA PRO A 89 -18.87 1.14 5.99
C PRO A 89 -18.76 -0.18 6.78
N THR A 90 -17.96 -1.11 6.28
CA THR A 90 -17.73 -2.43 6.90
C THR A 90 -16.70 -2.40 8.01
N ALA A 91 -15.89 -1.37 8.08
CA ALA A 91 -14.80 -1.19 9.05
C ALA A 91 -15.10 -0.11 10.11
N ASN A 92 -16.35 0.38 10.18
CA ASN A 92 -16.76 1.51 11.02
C ASN A 92 -16.87 1.13 12.52
N THR A 93 -15.76 0.66 13.09
CA THR A 93 -15.66 0.36 14.53
C THR A 93 -14.99 1.53 15.26
N PHE A 94 -15.16 1.59 16.58
CA PHE A 94 -14.47 2.59 17.42
C PHE A 94 -12.96 2.56 17.22
N MET A 95 -12.35 1.38 17.18
CA MET A 95 -10.90 1.22 16.96
C MET A 95 -10.47 1.79 15.61
N MET A 96 -11.18 1.47 14.52
CA MET A 96 -10.83 1.95 13.19
C MET A 96 -11.00 3.46 13.05
N ARG A 97 -12.04 4.03 13.68
CA ARG A 97 -12.22 5.49 13.75
C ARG A 97 -11.07 6.17 14.48
N THR A 98 -10.65 5.60 15.60
CA THR A 98 -9.52 6.12 16.39
C THR A 98 -8.23 6.03 15.59
N GLU A 99 -7.98 4.92 14.92
CA GLU A 99 -6.82 4.74 14.06
C GLU A 99 -6.79 5.74 12.91
N CYS A 100 -7.87 5.85 12.13
CA CYS A 100 -7.96 6.84 11.05
C CYS A 100 -7.76 8.28 11.58
N THR A 101 -8.35 8.60 12.73
CA THR A 101 -8.16 9.92 13.37
C THR A 101 -6.69 10.12 13.75
N MET A 102 -6.08 9.13 14.36
CA MET A 102 -4.66 9.18 14.74
C MET A 102 -3.77 9.35 13.52
N LEU A 103 -3.97 8.57 12.45
CA LEU A 103 -3.25 8.72 11.20
C LEU A 103 -3.40 10.12 10.60
N ASN A 104 -4.63 10.66 10.59
CA ASN A 104 -4.89 12.00 10.08
C ASN A 104 -4.21 13.09 10.91
N VAL A 105 -4.23 12.99 12.23
CA VAL A 105 -3.53 13.92 13.14
C VAL A 105 -2.03 13.81 12.94
N LEU A 106 -1.48 12.61 12.99
CA LEU A 106 -0.05 12.37 12.84
C LEU A 106 0.46 12.86 11.48
N THR A 107 -0.24 12.55 10.40
CA THR A 107 0.14 13.04 9.05
C THR A 107 -0.01 14.55 8.90
N SER A 108 -0.91 15.19 9.65
CA SER A 108 -1.08 16.65 9.64
C SER A 108 -0.01 17.36 10.45
N VAL A 109 0.28 16.87 11.67
CA VAL A 109 1.25 17.49 12.59
C VAL A 109 2.69 17.22 12.15
N PHE A 110 2.99 15.99 11.76
CA PHE A 110 4.36 15.58 11.42
C PHE A 110 4.64 15.60 9.91
N ARG A 111 3.72 16.15 9.11
CA ARG A 111 3.92 16.36 7.67
C ARG A 111 4.51 15.15 6.97
N TYR A 112 3.85 14.02 6.94
CA TYR A 112 4.35 12.79 6.30
C TYR A 112 5.50 12.05 7.01
N LYS A 113 5.92 12.47 8.19
CA LYS A 113 6.99 11.78 8.92
C LYS A 113 6.56 10.44 9.52
N LEU A 114 5.30 10.04 9.36
CA LEU A 114 4.77 8.82 9.96
C LEU A 114 3.92 8.06 8.95
N SER A 115 4.24 6.80 8.84
CA SER A 115 3.49 5.68 8.29
C SER A 115 2.77 5.84 6.94
N MET A 116 3.18 5.06 5.98
CA MET A 116 2.54 4.87 4.67
C MET A 116 1.48 3.76 4.74
N SER A 117 0.51 3.85 5.63
CA SER A 117 -0.49 2.81 5.82
C SER A 117 -1.49 2.73 4.67
N GLY A 118 -1.59 1.57 4.04
CA GLY A 118 -2.57 1.26 3.00
C GLY A 118 -2.40 1.99 1.67
N PHE A 119 -1.57 3.04 1.61
CA PHE A 119 -1.22 3.77 0.40
C PHE A 119 0.16 4.41 0.50
N ALA A 120 1.01 4.11 -0.48
CA ALA A 120 2.30 4.77 -0.64
C ALA A 120 2.62 4.97 -2.12
N ALA A 121 3.01 6.18 -2.52
CA ALA A 121 3.58 6.45 -3.84
C ALA A 121 5.07 6.74 -3.67
N ILE A 122 5.91 6.01 -4.40
CA ILE A 122 7.38 6.06 -4.25
C ILE A 122 8.00 6.10 -5.65
N ARG A 123 8.92 7.01 -5.89
CA ARG A 123 9.70 6.98 -7.12
C ARG A 123 10.61 5.76 -7.11
N ARG A 124 10.73 5.09 -8.25
CA ARG A 124 11.56 3.89 -8.42
C ARG A 124 12.97 4.12 -7.89
N GLU A 125 13.61 5.21 -8.26
CA GLU A 125 14.96 5.57 -7.84
C GLU A 125 15.11 5.67 -6.31
N ALA A 126 14.10 6.21 -5.62
CA ALA A 126 14.11 6.29 -4.16
C ALA A 126 13.89 4.91 -3.51
N PHE A 127 13.00 4.09 -4.09
CA PHE A 127 12.75 2.74 -3.62
C PHE A 127 14.00 1.85 -3.76
N GLU A 128 14.68 1.93 -4.89
CA GLU A 128 15.90 1.18 -5.17
C GLU A 128 17.07 1.64 -4.29
N ALA A 129 17.19 2.95 -4.03
CA ALA A 129 18.24 3.52 -3.18
C ALA A 129 18.16 3.05 -1.72
N VAL A 130 16.96 2.74 -1.22
CA VAL A 130 16.77 2.17 0.13
C VAL A 130 16.64 0.65 0.14
N HIS A 131 16.86 0.00 -1.01
CA HIS A 131 16.78 -1.46 -1.19
C HIS A 131 15.39 -2.06 -0.93
N GLY A 132 14.32 -1.26 -1.12
CA GLY A 132 12.94 -1.69 -0.93
C GLY A 132 12.50 -1.83 0.53
N TYR A 133 11.43 -2.60 0.73
CA TYR A 133 10.90 -2.89 2.07
C TYR A 133 11.79 -3.90 2.81
N ASN A 134 12.05 -3.65 4.09
CA ASN A 134 12.72 -4.63 4.96
C ASN A 134 11.73 -5.75 5.34
N GLU A 135 12.00 -6.98 4.88
CA GLU A 135 11.14 -8.14 5.06
C GLU A 135 11.24 -8.78 6.46
N PHE A 136 12.18 -8.34 7.29
CA PHE A 136 12.45 -8.89 8.62
C PHE A 136 11.86 -8.06 9.76
N VAL A 137 11.11 -6.99 9.45
CA VAL A 137 10.52 -6.12 10.48
C VAL A 137 8.98 -6.17 10.43
N VAL A 138 8.36 -6.00 11.59
CA VAL A 138 6.89 -6.06 11.74
C VAL A 138 6.22 -4.78 11.20
N TYR A 139 6.92 -3.67 11.21
CA TYR A 139 6.42 -2.35 10.75
C TYR A 139 7.25 -1.87 9.56
N GLU A 140 7.19 -2.63 8.47
CA GLU A 140 7.98 -2.38 7.25
C GLU A 140 7.75 -1.01 6.63
N GLU A 141 6.54 -0.48 6.76
CA GLU A 141 6.17 0.85 6.25
C GLU A 141 6.84 1.98 7.04
N HIS A 142 7.01 1.79 8.36
CA HIS A 142 7.77 2.72 9.18
C HIS A 142 9.26 2.62 8.89
N ALA A 143 9.78 1.41 8.73
CA ALA A 143 11.19 1.19 8.46
C ALA A 143 11.62 1.86 7.15
N ILE A 144 10.90 1.64 6.05
CA ILE A 144 11.22 2.27 4.76
C ILE A 144 11.07 3.80 4.83
N THR A 145 10.10 4.31 5.60
CA THR A 145 9.96 5.75 5.79
C THR A 145 11.18 6.35 6.50
N LEU A 146 11.70 5.69 7.54
CA LEU A 146 12.92 6.12 8.23
C LEU A 146 14.13 6.10 7.30
N ASP A 147 14.23 5.11 6.42
CA ASP A 147 15.31 5.02 5.45
C ASP A 147 15.23 6.15 4.42
N PHE A 148 14.04 6.54 3.96
CA PHE A 148 13.87 7.73 3.13
C PHE A 148 14.39 9.00 3.82
N TYR A 149 14.15 9.17 5.12
CA TYR A 149 14.69 10.31 5.87
C TYR A 149 16.20 10.26 6.02
N ARG A 150 16.78 9.09 6.24
CA ARG A 150 18.25 8.92 6.30
C ARG A 150 18.91 9.29 4.98
N HIS A 151 18.23 9.04 3.86
CA HIS A 151 18.66 9.43 2.52
C HIS A 151 18.29 10.87 2.16
N HIS A 152 17.72 11.65 3.08
CA HIS A 152 17.26 13.03 2.85
C HIS A 152 16.25 13.18 1.70
N PHE A 153 15.48 12.14 1.41
CA PHE A 153 14.44 12.18 0.40
C PHE A 153 13.26 13.04 0.83
N LYS A 154 12.71 13.76 -0.15
CA LYS A 154 11.59 14.67 0.05
C LYS A 154 10.27 13.92 0.01
N GLY A 155 9.53 13.97 1.11
CA GLY A 155 8.18 13.42 1.19
C GLY A 155 7.10 14.44 0.82
N ALA A 156 5.93 13.93 0.41
CA ALA A 156 4.76 14.74 0.10
C ALA A 156 3.47 14.11 0.64
N ARG A 157 2.41 14.92 0.72
CA ARG A 157 1.02 14.46 0.87
C ARG A 157 0.30 14.68 -0.46
N LEU A 158 -0.22 13.63 -1.03
CA LEU A 158 -1.05 13.72 -2.23
C LEU A 158 -2.52 13.91 -1.82
N PRO A 159 -3.33 14.63 -2.60
CA PRO A 159 -4.74 14.85 -2.31
C PRO A 159 -5.57 13.57 -2.56
N ILE A 160 -5.14 12.46 -2.00
CA ILE A 160 -5.77 11.15 -2.09
C ILE A 160 -6.45 10.86 -0.75
N HIS A 161 -7.69 10.41 -0.82
CA HIS A 161 -8.43 9.94 0.34
C HIS A 161 -8.47 8.41 0.31
N VAL A 162 -8.03 7.81 1.39
CA VAL A 162 -7.98 6.37 1.59
C VAL A 162 -9.16 5.95 2.47
N GLN A 163 -9.97 5.03 1.97
CA GLN A 163 -11.03 4.41 2.76
C GLN A 163 -10.63 2.98 3.10
N MET A 164 -10.51 2.69 4.40
CA MET A 164 -10.20 1.37 4.94
C MET A 164 -11.47 0.50 4.91
N LEU A 165 -11.44 -0.64 4.23
CA LEU A 165 -12.63 -1.48 3.99
C LEU A 165 -12.75 -2.65 4.95
N ARG A 166 -11.66 -3.15 5.52
CA ARG A 166 -11.65 -4.31 6.39
C ARG A 166 -11.05 -4.01 7.76
N ARG A 167 -11.36 -4.88 8.73
CA ARG A 167 -10.70 -4.89 10.02
C ARG A 167 -9.27 -5.39 9.88
N TRP A 168 -8.39 -4.80 10.63
CA TRP A 168 -6.98 -5.07 10.82
C TRP A 168 -6.71 -6.53 11.25
N HIS A 169 -6.72 -7.51 10.35
CA HIS A 169 -6.44 -8.90 10.75
C HIS A 169 -5.69 -9.72 9.69
N SER A 170 -5.21 -9.08 8.61
CA SER A 170 -4.79 -9.90 7.49
C SER A 170 -3.33 -10.39 7.54
N TRP A 171 -2.42 -9.66 8.13
CA TRP A 171 -0.99 -9.96 8.02
C TRP A 171 -0.25 -10.17 9.36
N SER A 172 -0.91 -10.14 10.52
CA SER A 172 -0.24 -10.40 11.80
C SER A 172 0.17 -11.87 11.90
N PRO A 173 1.46 -12.18 12.10
CA PRO A 173 1.92 -13.54 12.35
C PRO A 173 1.25 -14.19 13.57
N HIS A 174 0.77 -13.37 14.52
CA HIS A 174 0.07 -13.83 15.73
C HIS A 174 -1.39 -14.24 15.48
N ASN A 175 -2.03 -13.81 14.38
CA ASN A 175 -3.41 -14.17 14.07
C ASN A 175 -3.57 -15.56 13.43
N ASP A 176 -2.49 -16.18 12.99
CA ASP A 176 -2.50 -17.58 12.54
C ASP A 176 -2.81 -18.56 13.66
N VAL A 177 -2.61 -18.17 14.92
CA VAL A 177 -2.83 -19.02 16.08
C VAL A 177 -4.30 -19.06 16.52
N THR A 178 -5.07 -17.99 16.26
CA THR A 178 -6.48 -17.88 16.71
C THR A 178 -7.51 -18.27 15.64
N SER A 179 -7.10 -18.41 14.39
CA SER A 179 -7.97 -18.87 13.28
C SER A 179 -7.95 -20.38 13.05
N ARG A 180 -7.36 -21.17 13.95
CA ARG A 180 -7.23 -22.64 13.86
C ARG A 180 -8.54 -23.43 13.83
N GLY A 181 -9.68 -22.81 13.61
CA GLY A 181 -10.97 -23.49 13.46
C GLY A 181 -11.61 -23.41 12.06
N LYS A 182 -11.00 -22.70 11.11
CA LYS A 182 -11.45 -22.71 9.71
C LYS A 182 -10.27 -23.11 8.85
N GLU A 183 -10.35 -24.30 8.27
CA GLU A 183 -9.41 -24.79 7.27
C GLU A 183 -9.34 -23.77 6.12
N HIS A 184 -8.36 -22.88 6.18
CA HIS A 184 -7.98 -22.11 5.01
C HIS A 184 -7.14 -23.01 4.12
N PRO A 185 -7.46 -23.16 2.83
CA PRO A 185 -6.60 -23.91 1.93
C PRO A 185 -5.18 -23.33 2.01
N PRO A 186 -4.14 -24.18 1.91
CA PRO A 186 -2.76 -23.72 1.92
C PRO A 186 -2.56 -22.60 0.88
N PRO A 187 -1.68 -21.62 1.15
CA PRO A 187 -1.38 -20.59 0.17
C PRO A 187 -0.96 -21.26 -1.14
N GLN A 188 -1.59 -20.85 -2.23
CA GLN A 188 -1.21 -21.30 -3.56
C GLN A 188 0.24 -20.93 -3.86
N PRO A 189 0.99 -21.66 -4.71
CA PRO A 189 2.31 -21.27 -5.12
C PRO A 189 2.29 -19.85 -5.65
N GLY A 190 3.31 -19.06 -5.30
CA GLY A 190 3.36 -17.62 -5.48
C GLY A 190 2.97 -17.17 -6.89
N GLU A 191 1.95 -16.34 -6.99
CA GLU A 191 1.44 -15.81 -8.25
C GLU A 191 1.66 -14.30 -8.32
N VAL A 192 2.11 -13.84 -9.48
CA VAL A 192 2.20 -12.42 -9.83
C VAL A 192 1.38 -12.16 -11.09
N LEU A 193 0.35 -11.34 -10.94
CA LEU A 193 -0.50 -10.93 -12.05
C LEU A 193 -0.10 -9.52 -12.50
N VAL A 194 0.47 -9.40 -13.71
CA VAL A 194 0.80 -8.11 -14.32
C VAL A 194 -0.19 -7.80 -15.43
N GLN A 195 -0.78 -6.61 -15.38
CA GLN A 195 -1.70 -6.13 -16.40
C GLN A 195 -1.39 -4.68 -16.77
N ARG A 196 -1.43 -4.38 -18.05
CA ARG A 196 -1.31 -3.03 -18.59
C ARG A 196 -2.67 -2.58 -19.12
N THR A 197 -3.12 -1.43 -18.65
CA THR A 197 -4.40 -0.83 -19.04
C THR A 197 -4.17 0.23 -20.11
#